data_bb6271af7b04a08dac800be8935d92c2
#
_entry.id   bb6271af7b04a08dac800be8935d92c2
#
_cell.length_a   1.000
_cell.length_b   1.000
_cell.length_c   1.000
_cell.angle_alpha   90.00
_cell.angle_beta   90.00
_cell.angle_gamma   90.00
#
_symmetry.space_group_name_H-M   'P 1'
#
loop_
_entity.id
_entity.type
_entity.pdbx_description
1 polymer ?
#
loop_
_entity_poly.entity_id
_entity_poly.type
_entity_poly.pdbx_seq_one_letter_code
_entity_poly.pdbx_strand_id
1 'polypeptide(L)'
;LSQRTLLPGFIDLHTHPAPSHWKYGMEADRFLLSRGTTTTMSQGDAGSNNWDKYKKAIIQKSKIDIYMALSAANNGEEYDHPVFESFEDIDINQAVETIKNDPKLIWGISANLSEACTYIHKPQNIMSKVLEMAEKSSKPILYGMRWEPFDWEIKDQLALLRPNDVVTYCFHVGPGGLAPK
;
A
#
# COMPACT_ATOMS: atom_id res chain seq x y z
N LEU A 1 -25.27 -10.20 -28.36
CA LEU A 1 -25.01 -9.96 -26.89
C LEU A 1 -25.89 -10.83 -25.98
N SER A 2 -26.76 -11.68 -26.50
CA SER A 2 -27.78 -12.43 -25.75
C SER A 2 -27.25 -13.43 -24.68
N GLN A 3 -25.94 -13.65 -24.61
CA GLN A 3 -25.32 -14.55 -23.62
C GLN A 3 -24.15 -13.85 -22.85
N ARG A 4 -24.09 -12.52 -22.84
CA ARG A 4 -23.04 -11.77 -22.15
C ARG A 4 -23.65 -10.88 -21.08
N THR A 5 -23.01 -10.84 -19.95
CA THR A 5 -23.36 -9.92 -18.84
C THR A 5 -22.46 -8.71 -18.91
N LEU A 6 -23.02 -7.51 -18.89
CA LEU A 6 -22.28 -6.26 -18.74
C LEU A 6 -22.14 -5.95 -17.25
N LEU A 7 -20.91 -5.75 -16.82
CA LEU A 7 -20.57 -5.38 -15.43
C LEU A 7 -19.77 -4.08 -15.43
N PRO A 8 -19.78 -3.31 -14.34
CA PRO A 8 -18.77 -2.28 -14.09
C PRO A 8 -17.37 -2.88 -14.11
N GLY A 9 -16.36 -2.07 -14.43
CA GLY A 9 -14.97 -2.49 -14.30
C GLY A 9 -14.63 -2.84 -12.85
N PHE A 10 -13.75 -3.83 -12.67
CA PHE A 10 -13.30 -4.22 -11.35
C PHE A 10 -12.37 -3.18 -10.74
N ILE A 11 -12.38 -3.09 -9.41
CA ILE A 11 -11.48 -2.29 -8.61
C ILE A 11 -10.58 -3.25 -7.84
N ASP A 12 -9.26 -3.15 -8.06
CA ASP A 12 -8.26 -3.93 -7.33
C ASP A 12 -7.60 -3.05 -6.27
N LEU A 13 -7.75 -3.42 -5.00
CA LEU A 13 -7.29 -2.61 -3.88
C LEU A 13 -5.83 -2.86 -3.50
N HIS A 14 -5.12 -3.76 -4.19
CA HIS A 14 -3.73 -4.05 -3.88
C HIS A 14 -2.97 -4.53 -5.12
N THR A 15 -2.22 -3.63 -5.73
CA THR A 15 -1.38 -3.94 -6.89
C THR A 15 -0.06 -3.18 -6.83
N HIS A 16 0.86 -3.55 -7.72
CA HIS A 16 2.09 -2.81 -8.00
C HIS A 16 2.14 -2.45 -9.49
N PRO A 17 1.42 -1.39 -9.93
CA PRO A 17 1.22 -1.09 -11.35
C PRO A 17 2.39 -0.28 -11.97
N ALA A 18 3.63 -0.60 -11.61
CA ALA A 18 4.81 0.15 -11.99
C ALA A 18 5.88 -0.76 -12.62
N PRO A 19 5.84 -1.03 -13.93
CA PRO A 19 6.79 -1.92 -14.57
C PRO A 19 8.23 -1.38 -14.51
N SER A 20 9.19 -2.28 -14.50
CA SER A 20 10.63 -2.11 -14.74
C SER A 20 11.49 -1.31 -13.75
N HIS A 21 10.92 -0.51 -12.87
CA HIS A 21 11.69 0.30 -11.92
C HIS A 21 11.33 0.03 -10.45
N TRP A 22 10.35 -0.84 -10.22
CA TRP A 22 9.87 -1.23 -8.90
C TRP A 22 9.90 -2.74 -8.76
N LYS A 23 10.27 -3.20 -7.60
CA LYS A 23 10.58 -4.62 -7.30
C LYS A 23 9.50 -5.60 -7.76
N TYR A 24 8.24 -5.25 -7.61
CA TYR A 24 7.09 -6.14 -7.88
C TYR A 24 6.23 -5.68 -9.06
N GLY A 25 6.71 -4.72 -9.83
CA GLY A 25 5.90 -3.99 -10.78
C GLY A 25 5.42 -4.77 -12.00
N MET A 26 4.20 -4.44 -12.45
CA MET A 26 3.62 -4.94 -13.70
C MET A 26 3.03 -3.79 -14.52
N GLU A 27 2.90 -3.99 -15.85
CA GLU A 27 2.19 -3.03 -16.71
C GLU A 27 0.67 -3.11 -16.47
N ALA A 28 0.11 -2.08 -15.83
CA ALA A 28 -1.30 -2.03 -15.47
C ALA A 28 -2.23 -2.19 -16.68
N ASP A 29 -2.01 -1.43 -17.75
CA ASP A 29 -2.84 -1.46 -18.95
C ASP A 29 -2.86 -2.84 -19.62
N ARG A 30 -1.73 -3.54 -19.60
CA ARG A 30 -1.60 -4.86 -20.19
C ARG A 30 -2.23 -5.95 -19.34
N PHE A 31 -1.98 -5.95 -18.04
CA PHE A 31 -2.32 -7.06 -17.17
C PHE A 31 -3.64 -6.85 -16.43
N LEU A 32 -3.97 -5.65 -16.03
CA LEU A 32 -5.20 -5.37 -15.27
C LEU A 32 -6.36 -5.09 -16.21
N LEU A 33 -6.22 -4.17 -17.16
CA LEU A 33 -7.31 -3.81 -18.08
C LEU A 33 -7.77 -5.00 -18.91
N SER A 34 -6.86 -5.87 -19.37
CA SER A 34 -7.20 -7.09 -20.11
C SER A 34 -8.03 -8.10 -19.31
N ARG A 35 -8.08 -7.95 -17.99
CA ARG A 35 -8.88 -8.77 -17.06
C ARG A 35 -10.14 -8.06 -16.55
N GLY A 36 -10.41 -6.86 -17.06
CA GLY A 36 -11.59 -6.08 -16.68
C GLY A 36 -11.40 -5.18 -15.46
N THR A 37 -10.18 -5.06 -14.93
CA THR A 37 -9.87 -4.09 -13.86
C THR A 37 -9.64 -2.72 -14.49
N THR A 38 -10.45 -1.75 -14.09
CA THR A 38 -10.38 -0.36 -14.61
C THR A 38 -9.86 0.64 -13.58
N THR A 39 -9.78 0.23 -12.32
CA THR A 39 -9.28 1.05 -11.23
C THR A 39 -8.42 0.20 -10.31
N THR A 40 -7.29 0.73 -9.88
CA THR A 40 -6.41 0.00 -8.95
C THR A 40 -5.77 0.90 -7.91
N MET A 41 -5.39 0.30 -6.79
CA MET A 41 -4.60 0.91 -5.72
C MET A 41 -3.17 0.39 -5.79
N SER A 42 -2.20 1.30 -5.98
CA SER A 42 -0.79 0.98 -5.79
C SER A 42 -0.49 0.91 -4.29
N GLN A 43 0.04 -0.21 -3.85
CA GLN A 43 0.34 -0.46 -2.44
C GLN A 43 1.81 -0.15 -2.17
N GLY A 44 2.10 1.11 -1.82
CA GLY A 44 3.40 1.51 -1.31
C GLY A 44 4.54 1.58 -2.32
N ASP A 45 4.27 1.50 -3.63
CA ASP A 45 5.31 1.61 -4.65
C ASP A 45 6.12 2.91 -4.52
N ALA A 46 5.47 4.00 -4.12
CA ALA A 46 6.12 5.28 -3.88
C ALA A 46 5.91 5.78 -2.44
N GLY A 47 6.92 6.48 -1.95
CA GLY A 47 6.88 7.30 -0.75
C GLY A 47 7.02 8.78 -1.09
N SER A 48 7.23 9.62 -0.08
CA SER A 48 7.29 11.07 -0.23
C SER A 48 8.44 11.56 -1.11
N ASN A 49 9.59 10.85 -1.13
CA ASN A 49 10.76 11.24 -1.92
C ASN A 49 10.59 11.06 -3.42
N ASN A 50 9.81 10.06 -3.84
CA ASN A 50 9.70 9.66 -5.24
C ASN A 50 8.27 9.75 -5.79
N TRP A 51 7.32 10.33 -5.04
CA TRP A 51 5.93 10.50 -5.44
C TRP A 51 5.76 11.18 -6.79
N ASP A 52 6.40 12.31 -7.01
CA ASP A 52 6.27 13.06 -8.26
C ASP A 52 6.82 12.30 -9.46
N LYS A 53 7.90 11.55 -9.27
CA LYS A 53 8.47 10.65 -10.30
C LYS A 53 7.46 9.56 -10.66
N TYR A 54 6.89 8.90 -9.64
CA TYR A 54 5.89 7.85 -9.82
C TYR A 54 4.64 8.37 -10.52
N LYS A 55 4.08 9.47 -10.04
CA LYS A 55 2.89 10.11 -10.62
C LYS A 55 3.06 10.39 -12.11
N LYS A 56 4.19 10.99 -12.50
CA LYS A 56 4.48 11.34 -13.90
C LYS A 56 4.78 10.12 -14.77
N ALA A 57 5.50 9.14 -14.22
CA ALA A 57 5.97 7.98 -14.99
C ALA A 57 4.89 6.91 -15.16
N ILE A 58 4.00 6.74 -14.19
CA ILE A 58 3.05 5.65 -14.09
C ILE A 58 1.60 6.16 -14.17
N ILE A 59 1.15 6.94 -13.20
CA ILE A 59 -0.26 7.30 -13.08
C ILE A 59 -0.74 8.09 -14.30
N GLN A 60 -0.01 9.12 -14.70
CA GLN A 60 -0.39 9.99 -15.82
C GLN A 60 -0.31 9.32 -17.20
N LYS A 61 0.32 8.15 -17.29
CA LYS A 61 0.45 7.42 -18.56
C LYS A 61 -0.50 6.22 -18.67
N SER A 62 -1.09 5.80 -17.57
CA SER A 62 -2.01 4.66 -17.54
C SER A 62 -3.37 5.02 -18.13
N LYS A 63 -4.01 4.03 -18.77
CA LYS A 63 -5.39 4.09 -19.27
C LYS A 63 -6.42 3.74 -18.21
N ILE A 64 -6.00 3.10 -17.13
CA ILE A 64 -6.85 2.81 -15.98
C ILE A 64 -6.57 3.84 -14.87
N ASP A 65 -7.53 4.01 -13.98
CA ASP A 65 -7.37 4.87 -12.81
C ASP A 65 -6.45 4.20 -11.78
N ILE A 66 -5.34 4.86 -11.44
CA ILE A 66 -4.42 4.38 -10.41
C ILE A 66 -4.43 5.36 -9.24
N TYR A 67 -4.81 4.87 -8.08
CA TYR A 67 -4.68 5.56 -6.80
C TYR A 67 -3.47 5.04 -6.04
N MET A 68 -2.98 5.81 -5.08
CA MET A 68 -1.83 5.46 -4.26
C MET A 68 -2.22 5.30 -2.79
N ALA A 69 -1.86 4.19 -2.17
CA ALA A 69 -1.59 4.14 -0.74
C ALA A 69 -0.10 4.46 -0.58
N LEU A 70 0.21 5.71 -0.23
CA LEU A 70 1.60 6.21 -0.14
C LEU A 70 2.36 5.43 0.92
N SER A 71 3.53 4.90 0.59
CA SER A 71 4.35 4.22 1.59
C SER A 71 4.67 5.14 2.77
N ALA A 72 4.59 4.61 3.98
CA ALA A 72 5.06 5.31 5.16
C ALA A 72 6.59 5.53 5.13
N ALA A 73 7.33 4.69 4.40
CA ALA A 73 8.75 4.92 4.13
C ALA A 73 8.91 5.90 2.96
N ASN A 74 9.84 6.84 3.09
CA ASN A 74 10.03 7.95 2.16
C ASN A 74 10.31 7.51 0.70
N ASN A 75 10.95 6.36 0.51
CA ASN A 75 11.32 5.86 -0.82
C ASN A 75 10.33 4.81 -1.36
N GLY A 76 9.34 4.39 -0.58
CA GLY A 76 8.42 3.34 -0.97
C GLY A 76 9.13 2.00 -1.21
N GLU A 77 8.54 1.18 -2.09
CA GLU A 77 9.08 -0.13 -2.49
C GLU A 77 9.90 -0.07 -3.80
N GLU A 78 10.51 1.09 -4.09
CA GLU A 78 11.29 1.27 -5.33
C GLU A 78 12.57 0.40 -5.36
N TYR A 79 13.17 0.15 -4.19
CA TYR A 79 14.48 -0.50 -4.09
C TYR A 79 14.41 -1.94 -3.58
N ASP A 80 15.44 -2.73 -3.88
CA ASP A 80 15.57 -4.12 -3.44
C ASP A 80 16.23 -4.25 -2.05
N HIS A 81 15.67 -3.56 -1.06
CA HIS A 81 16.06 -3.61 0.34
C HIS A 81 14.81 -3.56 1.23
N PRO A 82 14.92 -3.84 2.54
CA PRO A 82 13.79 -3.73 3.45
C PRO A 82 13.19 -2.32 3.44
N VAL A 83 11.87 -2.22 3.33
CA VAL A 83 11.15 -0.93 3.18
C VAL A 83 11.42 0.02 4.34
N PHE A 84 11.58 -0.53 5.55
CA PHE A 84 11.88 0.21 6.78
C PHE A 84 13.27 -0.13 7.30
N GLU A 85 14.28 -0.15 6.43
CA GLU A 85 15.67 -0.45 6.81
C GLU A 85 16.22 0.60 7.80
N SER A 86 15.89 1.86 7.58
CA SER A 86 16.17 2.95 8.51
C SER A 86 14.89 3.55 9.07
N PHE A 87 14.83 3.71 10.38
CA PHE A 87 13.71 4.38 11.04
C PHE A 87 13.61 5.87 10.69
N GLU A 88 14.71 6.45 10.23
CA GLU A 88 14.79 7.84 9.77
C GLU A 88 14.13 8.03 8.38
N ASP A 89 13.95 6.93 7.63
CA ASP A 89 13.24 6.95 6.37
C ASP A 89 11.72 7.13 6.51
N ILE A 90 11.21 7.30 7.74
CA ILE A 90 9.82 7.61 8.01
C ILE A 90 9.72 9.08 8.44
N ASP A 91 9.63 9.99 7.45
CA ASP A 91 9.40 11.41 7.68
C ASP A 91 7.91 11.73 7.60
N ILE A 92 7.29 11.84 8.78
CA ILE A 92 5.84 12.09 8.91
C ILE A 92 5.46 13.43 8.28
N ASN A 93 6.25 14.47 8.45
CA ASN A 93 5.89 15.81 7.97
C ASN A 93 5.96 15.88 6.46
N GLN A 94 6.99 15.31 5.85
CA GLN A 94 7.13 15.25 4.40
C GLN A 94 6.01 14.41 3.76
N ALA A 95 5.66 13.26 4.34
CA ALA A 95 4.58 12.43 3.85
C ALA A 95 3.22 13.14 3.94
N VAL A 96 2.92 13.81 5.06
CA VAL A 96 1.70 14.59 5.24
C VAL A 96 1.60 15.74 4.24
N GLU A 97 2.71 16.43 3.97
CA GLU A 97 2.76 17.49 2.95
C GLU A 97 2.50 16.92 1.54
N THR A 98 3.15 15.82 1.20
CA THR A 98 2.93 15.11 -0.08
C THR A 98 1.47 14.73 -0.27
N ILE A 99 0.83 14.18 0.76
CA ILE A 99 -0.59 13.82 0.73
C ILE A 99 -1.48 15.05 0.53
N LYS A 100 -1.18 16.16 1.21
CA LYS A 100 -1.95 17.40 1.10
C LYS A 100 -1.85 18.03 -0.28
N ASN A 101 -0.73 17.85 -0.98
CA ASN A 101 -0.52 18.37 -2.31
C ASN A 101 -1.26 17.56 -3.40
N ASP A 102 -1.49 16.26 -3.19
CA ASP A 102 -2.20 15.39 -4.13
C ASP A 102 -3.34 14.57 -3.48
N PRO A 103 -4.29 15.20 -2.77
CA PRO A 103 -5.25 14.50 -1.91
C PRO A 103 -6.26 13.62 -2.68
N LYS A 104 -6.40 13.83 -3.99
CA LYS A 104 -7.30 13.06 -4.86
C LYS A 104 -6.66 11.78 -5.38
N LEU A 105 -5.34 11.78 -5.60
CA LEU A 105 -4.60 10.61 -6.09
C LEU A 105 -4.08 9.75 -4.94
N ILE A 106 -3.71 10.37 -3.82
CA ILE A 106 -3.27 9.63 -2.63
C ILE A 106 -4.49 9.33 -1.75
N TRP A 107 -4.92 8.06 -1.84
CA TRP A 107 -6.07 7.57 -1.08
C TRP A 107 -5.76 7.44 0.41
N GLY A 108 -4.57 6.90 0.74
CA GLY A 108 -4.19 6.58 2.11
C GLY A 108 -2.70 6.34 2.26
N ILE A 109 -2.32 5.70 3.35
CA ILE A 109 -0.95 5.37 3.72
C ILE A 109 -0.78 3.86 3.70
N SER A 110 0.25 3.35 3.03
CA SER A 110 0.61 1.94 3.04
C SER A 110 1.63 1.65 4.15
N ALA A 111 1.34 0.61 4.93
CA ALA A 111 2.24 0.09 5.95
C ALA A 111 2.24 -1.44 5.91
N ASN A 112 3.21 -2.04 5.22
CA ASN A 112 3.45 -3.48 5.25
C ASN A 112 4.42 -3.80 6.39
N LEU A 113 3.92 -4.42 7.46
CA LEU A 113 4.69 -4.72 8.66
C LEU A 113 5.19 -6.18 8.72
N SER A 114 5.30 -6.86 7.56
CA SER A 114 5.98 -8.15 7.48
C SER A 114 7.43 -8.05 7.94
N GLU A 115 8.03 -9.18 8.32
CA GLU A 115 9.44 -9.21 8.76
C GLU A 115 10.38 -8.69 7.68
N ALA A 116 10.13 -9.07 6.42
CA ALA A 116 10.93 -8.61 5.28
C ALA A 116 10.91 -7.08 5.11
N CYS A 117 9.85 -6.40 5.55
CA CYS A 117 9.73 -4.95 5.44
C CYS A 117 10.29 -4.23 6.67
N THR A 118 10.07 -4.78 7.87
CA THR A 118 10.44 -4.10 9.13
C THR A 118 11.90 -4.30 9.52
N TYR A 119 12.56 -5.32 8.95
CA TYR A 119 13.98 -5.63 9.17
C TYR A 119 14.29 -5.83 10.67
N ILE A 120 15.18 -5.01 11.24
CA ILE A 120 15.56 -5.06 12.67
C ILE A 120 14.62 -4.24 13.58
N HIS A 121 13.71 -3.46 13.00
CA HIS A 121 12.86 -2.58 13.80
C HIS A 121 11.63 -3.30 14.33
N LYS A 122 11.23 -2.94 15.55
CA LYS A 122 9.98 -3.42 16.12
C LYS A 122 8.79 -2.87 15.31
N PRO A 123 7.91 -3.74 14.78
CA PRO A 123 6.78 -3.30 13.95
C PRO A 123 5.84 -2.34 14.68
N GLN A 124 5.72 -2.43 16.00
CA GLN A 124 4.93 -1.51 16.82
C GLN A 124 5.46 -0.07 16.75
N ASN A 125 6.77 0.12 16.69
CA ASN A 125 7.38 1.46 16.59
C ASN A 125 7.10 2.08 15.22
N ILE A 126 7.15 1.28 14.15
CA ILE A 126 6.77 1.71 12.80
C ILE A 126 5.29 2.06 12.77
N MET A 127 4.43 1.17 13.31
CA MET A 127 2.99 1.41 13.35
C MET A 127 2.62 2.68 14.12
N SER A 128 3.33 3.02 15.18
CA SER A 128 3.12 4.28 15.91
C SER A 128 3.32 5.50 15.02
N LYS A 129 4.37 5.53 14.19
CA LYS A 129 4.59 6.62 13.22
C LYS A 129 3.52 6.64 12.11
N VAL A 130 3.10 5.46 11.65
CA VAL A 130 2.05 5.33 10.64
C VAL A 130 0.72 5.89 11.15
N LEU A 131 0.35 5.58 12.38
CA LEU A 131 -0.86 6.12 13.03
C LEU A 131 -0.79 7.65 13.17
N GLU A 132 0.34 8.20 13.59
CA GLU A 132 0.54 9.64 13.66
C GLU A 132 0.43 10.30 12.28
N MET A 133 1.05 9.71 11.25
CA MET A 133 0.96 10.18 9.85
C MET A 133 -0.48 10.17 9.35
N ALA A 134 -1.21 9.11 9.66
CA ALA A 134 -2.60 8.94 9.26
C ALA A 134 -3.55 9.92 9.96
N GLU A 135 -3.31 10.21 11.23
CA GLU A 135 -4.04 11.23 11.98
C GLU A 135 -3.78 12.63 11.41
N LYS A 136 -2.52 13.02 11.24
CA LYS A 136 -2.14 14.35 10.71
C LYS A 136 -2.60 14.60 9.29
N SER A 137 -2.69 13.56 8.46
CA SER A 137 -3.16 13.66 7.07
C SER A 137 -4.66 13.44 6.92
N SER A 138 -5.34 12.97 7.95
CA SER A 138 -6.75 12.54 7.92
C SER A 138 -7.01 11.48 6.84
N LYS A 139 -6.04 10.58 6.61
CA LYS A 139 -6.13 9.51 5.62
C LYS A 139 -6.25 8.14 6.28
N PRO A 140 -6.88 7.16 5.61
CA PRO A 140 -6.89 5.78 6.07
C PRO A 140 -5.53 5.10 5.87
N ILE A 141 -5.36 3.96 6.53
CA ILE A 141 -4.20 3.09 6.38
C ILE A 141 -4.58 1.86 5.56
N LEU A 142 -3.74 1.50 4.59
CA LEU A 142 -3.73 0.18 3.98
C LEU A 142 -2.69 -0.66 4.74
N TYR A 143 -3.16 -1.49 5.64
CA TYR A 143 -2.35 -2.22 6.58
C TYR A 143 -1.99 -3.62 6.07
N GLY A 144 -0.72 -3.87 5.81
CA GLY A 144 -0.17 -5.19 5.55
C GLY A 144 0.16 -5.89 6.85
N MET A 145 -0.59 -6.94 7.17
CA MET A 145 -0.48 -7.65 8.44
C MET A 145 0.88 -8.31 8.63
N ARG A 146 1.37 -8.31 9.88
CA ARG A 146 2.48 -9.14 10.30
C ARG A 146 1.94 -10.50 10.78
N TRP A 147 2.33 -11.58 10.10
CA TRP A 147 1.88 -12.92 10.43
C TRP A 147 3.02 -13.89 10.76
N GLU A 148 4.27 -13.57 10.41
CA GLU A 148 5.48 -14.32 10.75
C GLU A 148 6.67 -13.36 10.94
N PRO A 149 7.53 -13.60 11.92
CA PRO A 149 7.33 -14.47 13.08
C PRO A 149 6.19 -13.97 13.97
N PHE A 150 5.63 -14.88 14.84
CA PHE A 150 4.51 -14.58 15.75
C PHE A 150 4.97 -13.80 16.99
N ASP A 151 5.61 -12.67 16.77
CA ASP A 151 6.09 -11.77 17.82
C ASP A 151 5.09 -10.65 18.16
N TRP A 152 3.94 -10.64 17.47
CA TRP A 152 2.87 -9.67 17.69
C TRP A 152 1.50 -10.29 17.40
N GLU A 153 0.66 -10.40 18.43
CA GLU A 153 -0.67 -11.00 18.32
C GLU A 153 -1.55 -10.24 17.32
N ILE A 154 -2.25 -10.97 16.46
CA ILE A 154 -3.10 -10.38 15.43
C ILE A 154 -4.21 -9.50 16.01
N LYS A 155 -4.82 -9.93 17.12
CA LYS A 155 -5.85 -9.14 17.81
C LYS A 155 -5.32 -7.77 18.24
N ASP A 156 -4.06 -7.69 18.66
CA ASP A 156 -3.44 -6.45 19.12
C ASP A 156 -3.08 -5.55 17.92
N GLN A 157 -2.69 -6.15 16.79
CA GLN A 157 -2.50 -5.43 15.53
C GLN A 157 -3.81 -4.81 15.06
N LEU A 158 -4.88 -5.60 14.99
CA LEU A 158 -6.19 -5.15 14.52
C LEU A 158 -6.83 -4.13 15.45
N ALA A 159 -6.55 -4.20 16.75
CA ALA A 159 -7.05 -3.23 17.74
C ALA A 159 -6.48 -1.81 17.55
N LEU A 160 -5.38 -1.65 16.83
CA LEU A 160 -4.79 -0.34 16.50
C LEU A 160 -5.46 0.33 15.30
N LEU A 161 -6.20 -0.43 14.48
CA LEU A 161 -6.81 0.09 13.27
C LEU A 161 -8.05 0.92 13.60
N ARG A 162 -8.21 1.99 12.83
CA ARG A 162 -9.30 2.95 12.99
C ARG A 162 -10.44 2.61 12.00
N PRO A 163 -11.64 3.15 12.20
CA PRO A 163 -12.68 3.09 11.17
C PRO A 163 -12.17 3.60 9.81
N ASN A 164 -12.43 2.84 8.75
CA ASN A 164 -11.97 3.04 7.35
C ASN A 164 -10.52 2.63 7.06
N ASP A 165 -9.73 2.20 8.03
CA ASP A 165 -8.47 1.51 7.73
C ASP A 165 -8.76 0.14 7.09
N VAL A 166 -7.91 -0.29 6.16
CA VAL A 166 -8.11 -1.50 5.37
C VAL A 166 -6.96 -2.47 5.61
N VAL A 167 -7.29 -3.74 5.83
CA VAL A 167 -6.30 -4.81 6.00
C VAL A 167 -6.06 -5.52 4.68
N THR A 168 -4.81 -5.76 4.37
CA THR A 168 -4.38 -6.57 3.23
C THR A 168 -3.54 -7.77 3.70
N TYR A 169 -3.30 -8.75 2.82
CA TYR A 169 -2.63 -10.03 3.14
C TYR A 169 -3.34 -10.88 4.19
N CYS A 170 -4.65 -10.71 4.38
CA CYS A 170 -5.37 -11.38 5.47
C CYS A 170 -6.10 -12.67 5.05
N PHE A 171 -6.35 -12.88 3.76
CA PHE A 171 -7.12 -14.03 3.27
C PHE A 171 -6.22 -15.19 2.87
N HIS A 172 -5.58 -15.82 3.86
CA HIS A 172 -4.82 -17.05 3.68
C HIS A 172 -5.11 -18.04 4.81
N VAL A 173 -4.84 -19.35 4.57
CA VAL A 173 -5.10 -20.44 5.53
C VAL A 173 -3.94 -20.68 6.51
N GLY A 174 -2.83 -19.94 6.36
CA GLY A 174 -1.68 -20.02 7.24
C GLY A 174 -1.95 -19.42 8.62
N PRO A 175 -0.99 -19.55 9.53
CA PRO A 175 -1.08 -18.91 10.84
C PRO A 175 -1.30 -17.40 10.67
N GLY A 176 -2.23 -16.86 11.45
CA GLY A 176 -2.59 -15.44 11.35
C GLY A 176 -3.51 -15.05 10.22
N GLY A 177 -3.83 -15.95 9.29
CA GLY A 177 -4.81 -15.69 8.24
C GLY A 177 -6.23 -15.71 8.77
N LEU A 178 -7.10 -14.91 8.14
CA LEU A 178 -8.52 -14.82 8.46
C LEU A 178 -9.40 -15.78 7.63
N ALA A 179 -8.80 -16.51 6.67
CA ALA A 179 -9.52 -17.52 5.93
C ALA A 179 -9.82 -18.74 6.81
N PRO A 180 -11.04 -19.32 6.74
CA PRO A 180 -11.35 -20.53 7.48
C PRO A 180 -10.46 -21.68 7.00
N LYS A 181 -10.04 -22.52 7.95
CA LYS A 181 -9.28 -23.76 7.66
C LYS A 181 -10.17 -24.82 7.03
#